data_2ad6e348b52d8469bb038c64c260fb4c
#
_entry.id   2ad6e348b52d8469bb038c64c260fb4c
#
_cell.length_a   1.000
_cell.length_b   1.000
_cell.length_c   1.000
_cell.angle_alpha   90.00
_cell.angle_beta   90.00
_cell.angle_gamma   90.00
#
_symmetry.space_group_name_H-M   'P 1'
#
loop_
_entity.id
_entity.type
_entity.pdbx_description
1 polymer ?
#
loop_
_entity_poly.entity_id
_entity_poly.type
_entity_poly.pdbx_seq_one_letter_code
_entity_poly.pdbx_strand_id
1 'polypeptide(L)'
;IPADVPACRQLCLKVHGVDRSHELEHPSPYSRLWVVERGGRITAYATGLHLWVMNHSVAETLEDMQALLLGYAASTTEPLAFILPTRQAALFRWCLSEGLRLVKPMSLMTIGDYQEPAGYWLPSVLY
;
A
#
# COMPACT_ATOMS: atom_id res chain seq x y z
N ILE A 1 4.42 14.67 -0.81
CA ILE A 1 4.98 15.80 -1.55
C ILE A 1 6.06 15.30 -2.51
N PRO A 2 6.39 16.04 -3.56
CA PRO A 2 7.38 15.59 -4.54
C PRO A 2 8.74 15.23 -3.94
N ALA A 3 9.15 15.86 -2.84
CA ALA A 3 10.40 15.58 -2.16
C ALA A 3 10.45 14.17 -1.56
N ASP A 4 9.32 13.51 -1.37
CA ASP A 4 9.27 12.18 -0.78
C ASP A 4 9.41 11.06 -1.82
N VAL A 5 9.31 11.38 -3.12
CA VAL A 5 9.33 10.38 -4.20
C VAL A 5 10.58 9.50 -4.17
N PRO A 6 11.81 10.05 -4.01
CA PRO A 6 13.01 9.19 -3.97
C PRO A 6 12.99 8.17 -2.83
N ALA A 7 12.52 8.57 -1.64
CA ALA A 7 12.43 7.66 -0.51
C ALA A 7 11.36 6.58 -0.75
N CYS A 8 10.24 6.94 -1.33
CA CYS A 8 9.18 5.99 -1.69
C CYS A 8 9.66 5.01 -2.76
N ARG A 9 10.46 5.48 -3.72
CA ARG A 9 11.07 4.62 -4.73
C ARG A 9 11.97 3.57 -4.09
N GLN A 10 12.83 3.98 -3.16
CA GLN A 10 13.71 3.04 -2.46
C GLN A 10 12.91 2.02 -1.66
N LEU A 11 11.86 2.45 -0.99
CA LEU A 11 11.00 1.56 -0.24
C LEU A 11 10.31 0.55 -1.17
N CYS A 12 9.81 1.00 -2.31
CA CYS A 12 9.18 0.13 -3.30
C CYS A 12 10.15 -0.94 -3.80
N LEU A 13 11.38 -0.55 -4.13
CA LEU A 13 12.41 -1.49 -4.55
C LEU A 13 12.73 -2.51 -3.45
N LYS A 14 12.77 -2.07 -2.20
CA LYS A 14 13.05 -2.94 -1.06
C LYS A 14 11.97 -4.00 -0.87
N VAL A 15 10.70 -3.63 -1.01
CA VAL A 15 9.56 -4.53 -0.74
C VAL A 15 9.19 -5.35 -1.97
N HIS A 16 8.99 -4.71 -3.12
CA HIS A 16 8.54 -5.39 -4.34
C HIS A 16 9.66 -5.97 -5.17
N GLY A 17 10.88 -5.43 -5.06
CA GLY A 17 12.00 -5.79 -5.92
C GLY A 17 11.91 -5.17 -7.32
N VAL A 18 10.93 -4.34 -7.59
CA VAL A 18 10.76 -3.62 -8.85
C VAL A 18 10.45 -2.16 -8.58
N ASP A 19 10.81 -1.31 -9.53
CA ASP A 19 10.61 0.13 -9.43
C ASP A 19 9.25 0.53 -9.99
N ARG A 20 8.40 1.08 -9.14
CA ARG A 20 7.10 1.62 -9.52
C ARG A 20 7.05 3.15 -9.40
N SER A 21 8.22 3.80 -9.38
CA SER A 21 8.30 5.25 -9.19
C SER A 21 7.58 6.05 -10.28
N HIS A 22 7.39 5.46 -11.46
CA HIS A 22 6.63 6.12 -12.53
C HIS A 22 5.23 6.54 -12.05
N GLU A 23 4.58 5.71 -11.27
CA GLU A 23 3.27 6.04 -10.70
C GLU A 23 3.35 7.18 -9.69
N LEU A 24 4.50 7.34 -9.02
CA LEU A 24 4.71 8.40 -8.04
C LEU A 24 5.11 9.72 -8.70
N GLU A 25 5.89 9.65 -9.77
CA GLU A 25 6.34 10.83 -10.52
C GLU A 25 5.23 11.41 -11.39
N HIS A 26 4.33 10.54 -11.87
CA HIS A 26 3.23 10.93 -12.76
C HIS A 26 1.91 10.48 -12.16
N PRO A 27 1.50 11.04 -11.01
CA PRO A 27 0.28 10.60 -10.34
C PRO A 27 -0.95 10.91 -11.18
N SER A 28 -1.91 10.00 -11.15
CA SER A 28 -3.21 10.24 -11.75
C SER A 28 -3.98 11.28 -10.92
N PRO A 29 -5.04 11.91 -11.48
CA PRO A 29 -5.88 12.80 -10.70
C PRO A 29 -6.52 12.15 -9.48
N TYR A 30 -6.56 10.83 -9.44
CA TYR A 30 -7.17 10.06 -8.36
C TYR A 30 -6.15 9.54 -7.34
N SER A 31 -4.88 9.89 -7.52
CA SER A 31 -3.80 9.43 -6.64
C SER A 31 -3.21 10.59 -5.87
N ARG A 32 -2.95 10.35 -4.59
CA ARG A 32 -2.32 11.32 -3.70
C ARG A 32 -1.37 10.57 -2.78
N LEU A 33 -0.12 11.01 -2.71
CA LEU A 33 0.89 10.31 -1.94
C LEU A 33 0.69 10.54 -0.44
N TRP A 34 0.59 9.46 0.32
CA TRP A 34 0.51 9.42 1.77
C TRP A 34 1.72 8.66 2.29
N VAL A 35 2.38 9.16 3.33
CA VAL A 35 3.60 8.55 3.86
C VAL A 35 3.53 8.40 5.37
N VAL A 36 4.27 7.41 5.88
CA VAL A 36 4.59 7.28 7.31
C VAL A 36 6.07 7.57 7.46
N GLU A 37 6.39 8.50 8.35
CA GLU A 37 7.77 8.90 8.63
C GLU A 37 8.10 8.56 10.08
N ARG A 38 9.23 7.90 10.28
CA ARG A 38 9.75 7.55 11.60
C ARG A 38 11.23 7.86 11.66
N GLY A 39 11.61 8.74 12.60
CA GLY A 39 13.01 9.11 12.78
C GLY A 39 13.65 9.71 11.53
N GLY A 40 12.90 10.51 10.79
CA GLY A 40 13.39 11.15 9.57
C GLY A 40 13.44 10.23 8.35
N ARG A 41 12.90 9.01 8.46
CA ARG A 41 12.91 8.02 7.36
C ARG A 41 11.48 7.63 7.02
N ILE A 42 11.18 7.50 5.72
CA ILE A 42 9.88 7.02 5.25
C ILE A 42 9.87 5.49 5.31
N THR A 43 8.90 4.94 6.05
CA THR A 43 8.75 3.50 6.27
C THR A 43 7.51 2.91 5.63
N ALA A 44 6.62 3.76 5.11
CA ALA A 44 5.42 3.31 4.40
C ALA A 44 4.93 4.43 3.49
N TYR A 45 4.25 4.04 2.41
CA TYR A 45 3.56 5.00 1.56
C TYR A 45 2.32 4.37 0.91
N ALA A 46 1.40 5.21 0.46
CA ALA A 46 0.26 4.80 -0.34
C ALA A 46 -0.05 5.88 -1.38
N THR A 47 -0.49 5.45 -2.56
CA THR A 47 -0.99 6.38 -3.58
C THR A 47 -2.46 6.73 -3.34
N GLY A 48 -3.08 6.10 -2.38
CA GLY A 48 -4.46 6.26 -1.95
C GLY A 48 -4.98 4.95 -1.40
N LEU A 49 -6.11 4.98 -0.72
CA LEU A 49 -6.69 3.78 -0.11
C LEU A 49 -8.21 3.72 -0.30
N HIS A 50 -8.72 4.35 -1.35
CA HIS A 50 -10.15 4.34 -1.67
C HIS A 50 -10.47 3.79 -3.07
N LEU A 51 -9.50 3.78 -3.97
CA LEU A 51 -9.65 3.23 -5.33
C LEU A 51 -8.74 2.00 -5.47
N TRP A 52 -9.24 0.86 -5.03
CA TRP A 52 -8.46 -0.37 -4.98
C TRP A 52 -7.94 -0.83 -6.36
N VAL A 53 -8.59 -0.39 -7.44
CA VAL A 53 -8.17 -0.74 -8.80
C VAL A 53 -6.85 -0.07 -9.17
N MET A 54 -6.64 1.18 -8.75
CA MET A 54 -5.54 2.02 -9.22
C MET A 54 -4.48 2.31 -8.16
N ASN A 55 -4.83 2.22 -6.89
CA ASN A 55 -3.93 2.61 -5.81
C ASN A 55 -3.19 1.43 -5.21
N HIS A 56 -1.96 1.67 -4.78
CA HIS A 56 -1.17 0.67 -4.08
C HIS A 56 -0.50 1.28 -2.85
N SER A 57 -0.05 0.43 -1.94
CA SER A 57 0.72 0.85 -0.79
C SER A 57 1.78 -0.17 -0.41
N VAL A 58 2.80 0.31 0.29
CA VAL A 58 3.96 -0.47 0.71
C VAL A 58 4.36 -0.03 2.11
N ALA A 59 4.72 -0.97 2.98
CA ALA A 59 5.24 -0.69 4.31
C ALA A 59 6.31 -1.71 4.70
N GLU A 60 7.27 -1.28 5.52
CA GLU A 60 8.34 -2.16 5.99
C GLU A 60 7.84 -3.14 7.06
N THR A 61 6.95 -2.67 7.95
CA THR A 61 6.45 -3.47 9.08
C THR A 61 4.94 -3.40 9.17
N LEU A 62 4.37 -4.33 9.97
CA LEU A 62 2.94 -4.33 10.26
C LEU A 62 2.52 -3.00 10.92
N GLU A 63 3.31 -2.53 11.88
CA GLU A 63 3.02 -1.29 12.61
C GLU A 63 3.00 -0.08 11.67
N ASP A 64 3.89 -0.05 10.69
CA ASP A 64 3.93 1.02 9.69
C ASP A 64 2.70 0.99 8.80
N MET A 65 2.27 -0.20 8.37
CA MET A 65 1.05 -0.33 7.58
C MET A 65 -0.18 0.07 8.39
N GLN A 66 -0.25 -0.33 9.66
CA GLN A 66 -1.33 0.08 10.56
C GLN A 66 -1.38 1.61 10.71
N ALA A 67 -0.22 2.24 10.91
CA ALA A 67 -0.13 3.70 11.02
C ALA A 67 -0.60 4.40 9.74
N LEU A 68 -0.22 3.85 8.58
CA LEU A 68 -0.63 4.39 7.29
C LEU A 68 -2.16 4.33 7.12
N LEU A 69 -2.77 3.19 7.43
CA LEU A 69 -4.21 2.99 7.30
C LEU A 69 -4.99 3.89 8.28
N LEU A 70 -4.54 3.96 9.54
CA LEU A 70 -5.19 4.80 10.54
C LEU A 70 -5.06 6.29 10.21
N GLY A 71 -3.87 6.70 9.78
CA GLY A 71 -3.64 8.10 9.39
C GLY A 71 -4.47 8.51 8.20
N TYR A 72 -4.59 7.64 7.20
CA TYR A 72 -5.44 7.89 6.05
C TYR A 72 -6.91 8.00 6.47
N ALA A 73 -7.39 7.06 7.28
CA ALA A 73 -8.78 7.06 7.74
C ALA A 73 -9.13 8.32 8.53
N ALA A 74 -8.17 8.84 9.32
CA ALA A 74 -8.37 10.04 10.12
C ALA A 74 -8.39 11.32 9.28
N SER A 75 -7.79 11.30 8.10
CA SER A 75 -7.59 12.50 7.27
C SER A 75 -8.59 12.63 6.13
N THR A 76 -9.49 11.68 5.95
CA THR A 76 -10.46 11.70 4.85
C THR A 76 -11.80 11.15 5.30
N THR A 77 -12.88 11.58 4.60
CA THR A 77 -14.22 11.03 4.77
C THR A 77 -14.50 9.90 3.77
N GLU A 78 -13.58 9.67 2.83
CA GLU A 78 -13.71 8.58 1.85
C GLU A 78 -13.60 7.24 2.55
N PRO A 79 -14.42 6.24 2.18
CA PRO A 79 -14.26 4.91 2.73
C PRO A 79 -12.96 4.27 2.26
N LEU A 80 -12.34 3.49 3.14
CA LEU A 80 -11.18 2.69 2.76
C LEU A 80 -11.63 1.51 1.91
N ALA A 81 -10.93 1.30 0.79
CA ALA A 81 -11.15 0.13 -0.07
C ALA A 81 -9.82 -0.23 -0.73
N PHE A 82 -9.33 -1.42 -0.47
CA PHE A 82 -8.04 -1.87 -0.98
C PHE A 82 -8.02 -3.39 -1.13
N ILE A 83 -7.05 -3.87 -1.92
CA ILE A 83 -6.79 -5.29 -2.07
C ILE A 83 -5.77 -5.68 -1.00
N LEU A 84 -6.05 -6.77 -0.29
CA LEU A 84 -5.17 -7.26 0.76
C LEU A 84 -4.85 -8.73 0.52
N PRO A 85 -3.58 -9.07 0.21
CA PRO A 85 -3.18 -10.47 0.13
C PRO A 85 -3.36 -11.17 1.47
N THR A 86 -4.09 -12.28 1.48
CA THR A 86 -4.42 -13.00 2.71
C THR A 86 -3.19 -13.67 3.35
N ARG A 87 -2.09 -13.79 2.63
CA ARG A 87 -0.82 -14.24 3.19
C ARG A 87 -0.32 -13.33 4.30
N GLN A 88 -0.70 -12.07 4.26
CA GLN A 88 -0.42 -11.11 5.33
C GLN A 88 -1.45 -11.29 6.44
N ALA A 89 -1.43 -12.46 7.10
CA ALA A 89 -2.48 -12.87 8.00
C ALA A 89 -2.66 -11.93 9.20
N ALA A 90 -1.57 -11.40 9.74
CA ALA A 90 -1.65 -10.47 10.87
C ALA A 90 -2.36 -9.18 10.48
N LEU A 91 -2.03 -8.64 9.31
CA LEU A 91 -2.70 -7.43 8.79
C LEU A 91 -4.17 -7.71 8.50
N PHE A 92 -4.47 -8.84 7.88
CA PHE A 92 -5.84 -9.22 7.58
C PHE A 92 -6.71 -9.29 8.84
N ARG A 93 -6.21 -9.98 9.90
CA ARG A 93 -6.92 -10.09 11.17
C ARG A 93 -7.09 -8.73 11.85
N TRP A 94 -6.05 -7.90 11.79
CA TRP A 94 -6.13 -6.54 12.35
C TRP A 94 -7.20 -5.71 11.64
N CYS A 95 -7.26 -5.76 10.31
CA CYS A 95 -8.28 -5.04 9.54
C CYS A 95 -9.69 -5.45 9.95
N LEU A 96 -9.93 -6.75 10.12
CA LEU A 96 -11.23 -7.24 10.55
C LEU A 96 -11.55 -6.74 11.96
N SER A 97 -10.58 -6.69 12.87
CA SER A 97 -10.78 -6.22 14.25
C SER A 97 -11.09 -4.73 14.31
N GLU A 98 -10.64 -3.96 13.31
CA GLU A 98 -10.90 -2.53 13.21
C GLU A 98 -12.23 -2.20 12.50
N GLY A 99 -13.00 -3.21 12.13
CA GLY A 99 -14.32 -3.01 11.53
C GLY A 99 -14.36 -3.04 10.01
N LEU A 100 -13.22 -3.31 9.36
CA LEU A 100 -13.21 -3.54 7.91
C LEU A 100 -13.84 -4.88 7.61
N ARG A 101 -14.44 -5.01 6.42
CA ARG A 101 -15.10 -6.25 6.03
C ARG A 101 -14.56 -6.77 4.71
N LEU A 102 -14.59 -8.07 4.55
CA LEU A 102 -14.27 -8.72 3.28
C LEU A 102 -15.43 -8.51 2.32
N VAL A 103 -15.17 -7.82 1.21
CA VAL A 103 -16.19 -7.56 0.19
C VAL A 103 -16.17 -8.65 -0.88
N LYS A 104 -14.97 -9.03 -1.35
CA LYS A 104 -14.83 -9.96 -2.47
C LYS A 104 -13.45 -10.63 -2.43
N PRO A 105 -13.39 -11.98 -2.44
CA PRO A 105 -12.13 -12.67 -2.63
C PRO A 105 -11.70 -12.62 -4.10
N MET A 106 -10.38 -12.59 -4.32
CA MET A 106 -9.78 -12.57 -5.65
C MET A 106 -8.57 -13.49 -5.69
N SER A 107 -8.23 -13.99 -6.87
CA SER A 107 -7.06 -14.85 -7.06
C SER A 107 -6.01 -14.14 -7.89
N LEU A 108 -4.76 -14.23 -7.46
CA LEU A 108 -3.62 -13.78 -8.24
C LEU A 108 -3.14 -14.93 -9.11
N MET A 109 -2.96 -14.67 -10.39
CA MET A 109 -2.47 -15.65 -11.34
C MET A 109 -1.26 -15.08 -12.08
N THR A 110 -0.24 -15.90 -12.29
CA THR A 110 0.96 -15.49 -13.00
C THR A 110 1.33 -16.51 -14.08
N ILE A 111 2.08 -16.05 -15.08
CA ILE A 111 2.74 -16.93 -16.06
C ILE A 111 4.23 -16.79 -15.80
N GLY A 112 4.91 -17.94 -15.59
CA GLY A 112 6.33 -17.94 -15.23
C GLY A 112 6.54 -17.76 -13.74
N ASP A 113 7.74 -17.32 -13.38
CA ASP A 113 8.11 -17.15 -11.99
C ASP A 113 7.41 -15.95 -11.36
N TYR A 114 6.95 -16.13 -10.13
CA TYR A 114 6.39 -15.06 -9.33
C TYR A 114 7.29 -14.78 -8.14
N GLN A 115 7.69 -13.52 -7.99
CA GLN A 115 8.43 -13.08 -6.82
C GLN A 115 7.49 -12.35 -5.87
N GLU A 116 7.29 -12.92 -4.67
CA GLU A 116 6.45 -12.31 -3.66
C GLU A 116 7.17 -11.14 -3.00
N PRO A 117 6.49 -9.98 -2.82
CA PRO A 117 7.09 -8.86 -2.13
C PRO A 117 7.48 -9.19 -0.69
N ALA A 118 8.56 -8.60 -0.20
CA ALA A 118 9.00 -8.70 1.18
C ALA A 118 8.41 -7.54 1.98
N GLY A 119 7.87 -7.80 3.18
CA GLY A 119 7.24 -6.77 4.00
C GLY A 119 5.72 -6.77 3.81
N TYR A 120 5.10 -5.59 3.92
CA TYR A 120 3.65 -5.44 3.82
C TYR A 120 3.29 -4.60 2.61
N TRP A 121 2.29 -5.04 1.86
CA TRP A 121 1.87 -4.33 0.64
C TRP A 121 0.38 -4.51 0.41
N LEU A 122 -0.22 -3.51 -0.25
CA LEU A 122 -1.59 -3.55 -0.72
C LEU A 122 -1.53 -3.26 -2.23
N PRO A 123 -1.67 -4.29 -3.07
CA PRO A 123 -1.52 -4.11 -4.51
C PRO A 123 -2.74 -3.44 -5.14
N SER A 124 -2.56 -2.93 -6.36
CA SER A 124 -3.67 -2.54 -7.22
C SER A 124 -3.99 -3.67 -8.20
N VAL A 125 -5.13 -3.55 -8.92
CA VAL A 125 -5.45 -4.49 -9.99
C VAL A 125 -4.44 -4.39 -11.13
N LEU A 126 -3.88 -3.21 -11.33
CA LEU A 126 -2.87 -2.97 -12.35
C LEU A 126 -1.48 -3.40 -11.92
N TYR A 127 -1.42 -3.91 -10.73
CA TYR A 127 -0.25 -4.38 -10.00
C TYR A 127 0.69 -3.38 -9.53
#